data_40d1b478c6a21b7b30e168c9bbda9e18
#
_entry.id   40d1b478c6a21b7b30e168c9bbda9e18
#
_cell.length_a   1.000
_cell.length_b   1.000
_cell.length_c   1.000
_cell.angle_alpha   90.00
_cell.angle_beta   90.00
_cell.angle_gamma   90.00
#
_symmetry.space_group_name_H-M   'P 1'
#
loop_
_entity.id
_entity.type
_entity.pdbx_description
1 polymer ?
#
loop_
_entity_poly.entity_id
_entity_poly.type
_entity_poly.pdbx_seq_one_letter_code
_entity_poly.pdbx_strand_id
1 'polypeptide(L)'
;MLFSTFAFIAVYLYLAAEGASINKSSELVKLHEYISKDGVSTITIYGENSQSNSSAEFDDSPVKVAKDLGIKRRCGSQSLDCDNSHTADRNSCGSLINDLRGDNAGLGSSPRSICGTYNGNQCCVSWHTVVSGATRDSLTSAAQKSYDGCQGTGVSSKVHDTLIGATCTDQCMSNRATGC
;
A
#
# COMPACT_ATOMS: atom_id res chain seq x y z
N MET A 1 -41.25 -56.37 -43.48
CA MET A 1 -41.12 -56.18 -42.04
C MET A 1 -39.84 -55.38 -41.80
N LEU A 2 -40.01 -54.08 -41.59
CA LEU A 2 -38.88 -53.17 -41.35
C LEU A 2 -38.84 -52.84 -39.85
N PHE A 3 -37.80 -53.26 -39.15
CA PHE A 3 -37.56 -52.83 -37.75
C PHE A 3 -36.68 -51.58 -37.74
N SER A 4 -37.22 -50.48 -37.33
CA SER A 4 -36.57 -49.21 -37.11
C SER A 4 -36.02 -49.19 -35.67
N THR A 5 -34.69 -49.19 -35.57
CA THR A 5 -33.99 -49.06 -34.30
C THR A 5 -33.71 -47.58 -34.02
N PHE A 6 -34.42 -46.99 -33.04
CA PHE A 6 -34.12 -45.65 -32.51
C PHE A 6 -32.96 -45.73 -31.53
N ALA A 7 -31.84 -45.12 -31.91
CA ALA A 7 -30.71 -44.91 -31.02
C ALA A 7 -30.93 -43.63 -30.22
N PHE A 8 -31.10 -43.74 -28.90
CA PHE A 8 -31.11 -42.62 -27.97
C PHE A 8 -29.68 -42.19 -27.69
N ILE A 9 -29.29 -41.02 -28.17
CA ILE A 9 -28.05 -40.37 -27.81
C ILE A 9 -28.31 -39.54 -26.55
N ALA A 10 -27.83 -40.03 -25.40
CA ALA A 10 -27.83 -39.29 -24.16
C ALA A 10 -26.64 -38.31 -24.19
N VAL A 11 -26.94 -37.03 -24.39
CA VAL A 11 -25.94 -35.95 -24.26
C VAL A 11 -25.79 -35.61 -22.77
N TYR A 12 -24.72 -36.06 -22.17
CA TYR A 12 -24.33 -35.63 -20.82
C TYR A 12 -23.72 -34.23 -20.93
N LEU A 13 -24.51 -33.22 -20.55
CA LEU A 13 -24.00 -31.87 -20.29
C LEU A 13 -23.24 -31.90 -18.97
N TYR A 14 -21.93 -31.96 -19.05
CA TYR A 14 -21.04 -31.64 -17.94
C TYR A 14 -21.08 -30.12 -17.72
N LEU A 15 -21.85 -29.67 -16.74
CA LEU A 15 -21.71 -28.33 -16.18
C LEU A 15 -20.43 -28.30 -15.36
N ALA A 16 -19.32 -27.89 -16.00
CA ALA A 16 -18.13 -27.46 -15.29
C ALA A 16 -18.47 -26.14 -14.57
N ALA A 17 -18.75 -26.22 -13.28
CA ALA A 17 -18.77 -25.05 -12.42
C ALA A 17 -17.31 -24.58 -12.26
N GLU A 18 -16.86 -23.72 -13.15
CA GLU A 18 -15.64 -22.94 -12.93
C GLU A 18 -15.92 -22.02 -11.76
N GLY A 19 -15.46 -22.43 -10.58
CA GLY A 19 -15.35 -21.57 -9.41
C GLY A 19 -14.36 -20.43 -9.74
N ALA A 20 -14.88 -19.37 -10.33
CA ALA A 20 -14.12 -18.11 -10.45
C ALA A 20 -13.81 -17.66 -9.02
N SER A 21 -12.58 -17.95 -8.57
CA SER A 21 -11.97 -17.28 -7.43
C SER A 21 -11.86 -15.82 -7.79
N ILE A 22 -12.87 -15.04 -7.42
CA ILE A 22 -12.84 -13.59 -7.50
C ILE A 22 -11.75 -13.17 -6.49
N ASN A 23 -10.51 -13.02 -6.96
CA ASN A 23 -9.49 -12.26 -6.26
C ASN A 23 -10.03 -10.82 -6.18
N LYS A 24 -10.82 -10.55 -5.15
CA LYS A 24 -11.29 -9.22 -4.81
C LYS A 24 -10.04 -8.45 -4.36
N SER A 25 -9.34 -7.84 -5.32
CA SER A 25 -8.38 -6.79 -5.03
C SER A 25 -9.13 -5.79 -4.16
N SER A 26 -8.77 -5.71 -2.88
CA SER A 26 -9.41 -4.77 -1.97
C SER A 26 -9.14 -3.37 -2.50
N GLU A 27 -10.20 -2.73 -2.99
CA GLU A 27 -10.12 -1.36 -3.48
C GLU A 27 -9.82 -0.47 -2.28
N LEU A 28 -8.71 0.26 -2.36
CA LEU A 28 -8.35 1.22 -1.32
C LEU A 28 -9.30 2.40 -1.37
N VAL A 29 -9.87 2.75 -0.24
CA VAL A 29 -10.73 3.92 -0.06
C VAL A 29 -9.97 5.03 0.67
N LYS A 30 -10.32 6.28 0.38
CA LYS A 30 -9.81 7.43 1.11
C LYS A 30 -10.35 7.40 2.53
N LEU A 31 -9.45 7.31 3.53
CA LEU A 31 -9.77 7.32 4.95
C LEU A 31 -9.72 8.72 5.55
N HIS A 32 -8.68 9.48 5.21
CA HIS A 32 -8.41 10.79 5.79
C HIS A 32 -7.67 11.70 4.80
N GLU A 33 -7.82 13.02 4.96
CA GLU A 33 -7.10 14.02 4.18
C GLU A 33 -6.79 15.23 5.06
N TYR A 34 -5.59 15.77 4.92
CA TYR A 34 -5.16 16.98 5.63
C TYR A 34 -4.14 17.77 4.80
N ILE A 35 -3.86 18.99 5.21
CA ILE A 35 -2.80 19.81 4.60
C ILE A 35 -1.48 19.48 5.29
N SER A 36 -0.43 19.29 4.49
CA SER A 36 0.93 18.98 4.94
C SER A 36 1.52 20.06 5.85
N LYS A 37 2.60 19.72 6.56
CA LYS A 37 3.31 20.65 7.47
C LYS A 37 3.84 21.89 6.78
N ASP A 38 4.16 21.80 5.48
CA ASP A 38 4.60 22.94 4.66
C ASP A 38 3.44 23.86 4.23
N GLY A 39 2.18 23.47 4.47
CA GLY A 39 0.98 24.22 4.12
C GLY A 39 0.67 24.22 2.61
N VAL A 40 1.39 23.48 1.78
CA VAL A 40 1.31 23.56 0.32
C VAL A 40 0.78 22.29 -0.31
N SER A 41 1.07 21.14 0.30
CA SER A 41 0.66 19.84 -0.20
C SER A 41 -0.61 19.33 0.48
N THR A 42 -1.41 18.56 -0.24
CA THR A 42 -2.53 17.79 0.35
C THR A 42 -2.07 16.37 0.59
N ILE A 43 -2.20 15.89 1.82
CA ILE A 43 -1.89 14.52 2.21
C ILE A 43 -3.17 13.72 2.30
N THR A 44 -3.23 12.58 1.61
CA THR A 44 -4.38 11.67 1.61
C THR A 44 -3.95 10.29 2.09
N ILE A 45 -4.67 9.74 3.05
CA ILE A 45 -4.45 8.40 3.60
C ILE A 45 -5.50 7.46 3.01
N TYR A 46 -5.04 6.34 2.47
CA TYR A 46 -5.88 5.29 1.91
C TYR A 46 -5.75 4.00 2.71
N GLY A 47 -6.84 3.26 2.83
CA GLY A 47 -6.89 1.97 3.50
C GLY A 47 -7.93 1.03 2.90
N GLU A 48 -8.01 -0.17 3.43
CA GLU A 48 -8.98 -1.16 2.98
C GLU A 48 -10.40 -0.76 3.42
N ASN A 49 -11.37 -0.95 2.53
CA ASN A 49 -12.77 -0.73 2.84
C ASN A 49 -13.27 -1.83 3.79
N SER A 50 -13.10 -1.61 5.09
CA SER A 50 -13.66 -2.48 6.13
C SER A 50 -15.16 -2.23 6.22
N GLN A 51 -15.97 -2.91 5.43
CA GLN A 51 -17.44 -2.98 5.62
C GLN A 51 -17.81 -3.79 6.87
N SER A 52 -17.10 -3.66 7.95
CA SER A 52 -17.50 -4.17 9.26
C SER A 52 -17.64 -2.98 10.22
N ASN A 53 -18.84 -2.81 10.73
CA ASN A 53 -19.38 -1.86 11.70
C ASN A 53 -18.47 -1.54 12.91
N SER A 54 -17.28 -1.04 12.69
CA SER A 54 -16.55 -0.30 13.69
C SER A 54 -16.08 0.97 13.00
N SER A 55 -16.61 2.10 13.45
CA SER A 55 -16.00 3.39 13.22
C SER A 55 -14.54 3.25 13.66
N ALA A 56 -13.65 2.96 12.72
CA ALA A 56 -12.22 3.03 12.96
C ALA A 56 -11.94 4.52 13.17
N GLU A 57 -12.03 4.95 14.42
CA GLU A 57 -11.61 6.25 14.87
C GLU A 57 -10.12 6.32 14.49
N PHE A 58 -9.82 7.18 13.54
CA PHE A 58 -8.44 7.44 13.13
C PHE A 58 -7.78 8.10 14.32
N ASP A 59 -7.02 7.31 15.10
CA ASP A 59 -6.32 7.80 16.29
C ASP A 59 -5.09 8.59 15.85
N ASP A 60 -5.24 9.91 15.76
CA ASP A 60 -4.16 10.86 15.49
C ASP A 60 -3.29 11.08 16.75
N SER A 61 -3.53 10.33 17.83
CA SER A 61 -2.75 10.40 19.04
C SER A 61 -1.35 9.84 18.84
N PRO A 62 -0.31 10.44 19.44
CA PRO A 62 1.04 9.91 19.36
C PRO A 62 1.09 8.51 20.00
N VAL A 63 1.45 7.52 19.21
CA VAL A 63 1.66 6.14 19.69
C VAL A 63 2.77 6.17 20.73
N LYS A 64 2.46 5.76 21.97
CA LYS A 64 3.51 5.45 22.95
C LYS A 64 4.24 4.21 22.43
N VAL A 65 5.35 4.45 21.71
CA VAL A 65 6.24 3.37 21.30
C VAL A 65 6.69 2.65 22.58
N ALA A 66 6.19 1.44 22.80
CA ALA A 66 6.71 0.59 23.85
C ALA A 66 8.22 0.48 23.58
N LYS A 67 9.04 0.88 24.57
CA LYS A 67 10.49 0.67 24.54
C LYS A 67 10.71 -0.82 24.43
N ASP A 68 10.84 -1.31 23.21
CA ASP A 68 11.07 -2.70 22.92
C ASP A 68 12.45 -3.07 23.43
N LEU A 69 12.52 -4.17 24.14
CA LEU A 69 13.73 -4.74 24.74
C LEU A 69 14.73 -5.08 23.63
N GLY A 70 15.49 -4.07 23.17
CA GLY A 70 16.82 -4.19 22.56
C GLY A 70 17.05 -5.14 21.38
N ILE A 71 16.08 -5.93 20.94
CA ILE A 71 16.22 -6.83 19.81
C ILE A 71 15.82 -6.07 18.53
N LYS A 72 16.81 -5.45 17.86
CA LYS A 72 16.59 -4.92 16.51
C LYS A 72 16.20 -6.08 15.60
N ARG A 73 14.91 -6.23 15.30
CA ARG A 73 14.45 -7.10 14.22
C ARG A 73 15.16 -6.66 12.94
N ARG A 74 15.93 -7.56 12.36
CA ARG A 74 16.47 -7.37 11.00
C ARG A 74 15.48 -8.02 10.06
N CYS A 75 14.90 -7.19 9.19
CA CYS A 75 14.20 -7.69 8.02
C CYS A 75 15.21 -8.12 6.97
N GLY A 76 14.77 -8.80 5.91
CA GLY A 76 15.63 -9.44 4.92
C GLY A 76 16.58 -8.52 4.16
N SER A 77 16.55 -8.57 2.84
CA SER A 77 17.56 -7.92 1.98
C SER A 77 17.52 -6.40 2.01
N GLN A 78 16.35 -5.82 2.23
CA GLN A 78 16.09 -4.39 2.04
C GLN A 78 16.58 -3.90 0.66
N SER A 79 16.54 -4.78 -0.35
CA SER A 79 16.94 -4.41 -1.71
C SER A 79 15.99 -3.37 -2.29
N LEU A 80 16.51 -2.58 -3.23
CA LEU A 80 15.74 -1.55 -3.93
C LEU A 80 15.63 -1.94 -5.41
N ASP A 81 14.40 -2.03 -5.89
CA ASP A 81 14.08 -2.15 -7.30
C ASP A 81 13.47 -0.83 -7.78
N CYS A 82 13.97 -0.31 -8.91
CA CYS A 82 13.42 0.86 -9.57
C CYS A 82 12.65 0.44 -10.82
N ASP A 83 11.52 1.11 -11.09
CA ASP A 83 10.69 0.88 -12.27
C ASP A 83 10.50 2.21 -13.03
N ASN A 84 10.20 2.11 -14.32
CA ASN A 84 9.89 3.27 -15.17
C ASN A 84 8.39 3.47 -15.37
N SER A 85 7.55 2.57 -14.84
CA SER A 85 6.10 2.71 -14.86
C SER A 85 5.61 3.44 -13.61
N HIS A 86 4.51 4.18 -13.73
CA HIS A 86 3.88 4.87 -12.61
C HIS A 86 4.81 5.80 -11.81
N THR A 87 5.76 6.44 -12.50
CA THR A 87 6.69 7.37 -11.89
C THR A 87 5.99 8.58 -11.29
N ALA A 88 6.30 8.88 -10.04
CA ALA A 88 5.83 10.06 -9.33
C ALA A 88 6.80 11.24 -9.54
N ASP A 89 6.29 12.45 -9.52
CA ASP A 89 7.11 13.67 -9.57
C ASP A 89 8.03 13.76 -8.33
N ARG A 90 9.29 14.10 -8.55
CA ARG A 90 10.29 14.14 -7.47
C ARG A 90 9.99 15.20 -6.41
N ASN A 91 9.46 16.36 -6.79
CA ASN A 91 9.15 17.42 -5.82
C ASN A 91 8.01 16.97 -4.91
N SER A 92 6.98 16.32 -5.49
CA SER A 92 5.86 15.75 -4.73
C SER A 92 6.33 14.66 -3.77
N CYS A 93 7.26 13.79 -4.20
CA CYS A 93 7.84 12.77 -3.33
C CYS A 93 8.70 13.37 -2.22
N GLY A 94 9.50 14.40 -2.51
CA GLY A 94 10.30 15.12 -1.52
C GLY A 94 9.41 15.79 -0.47
N SER A 95 8.32 16.45 -0.88
CA SER A 95 7.35 17.05 0.04
C SER A 95 6.70 15.99 0.92
N LEU A 96 6.24 14.87 0.35
CA LEU A 96 5.67 13.76 1.12
C LEU A 96 6.65 13.22 2.17
N ILE A 97 7.92 12.96 1.79
CA ILE A 97 8.94 12.48 2.72
C ILE A 97 9.16 13.46 3.86
N ASN A 98 9.19 14.77 3.58
CA ASN A 98 9.35 15.80 4.60
C ASN A 98 8.14 15.84 5.55
N ASP A 99 6.92 15.61 5.05
CA ASP A 99 5.72 15.54 5.88
C ASP A 99 5.72 14.32 6.80
N LEU A 100 6.15 13.16 6.29
CA LEU A 100 6.26 11.92 7.07
C LEU A 100 7.34 11.99 8.15
N ARG A 101 8.44 12.70 7.89
CA ARG A 101 9.61 12.75 8.77
C ARG A 101 9.28 13.36 10.13
N GLY A 102 9.57 12.60 11.19
CA GLY A 102 9.30 12.99 12.58
C GLY A 102 7.80 13.03 12.93
N ASP A 103 6.92 12.52 12.06
CA ASP A 103 5.50 12.42 12.35
C ASP A 103 5.22 11.16 13.16
N ASN A 104 4.93 11.36 14.45
CA ASN A 104 4.64 10.27 15.40
C ASN A 104 3.17 9.84 15.43
N ALA A 105 2.33 10.38 14.55
CA ALA A 105 0.96 9.91 14.41
C ALA A 105 0.93 8.43 14.00
N GLY A 106 0.07 7.66 14.66
CA GLY A 106 -0.06 6.22 14.39
C GLY A 106 -0.63 5.94 13.02
N LEU A 107 -0.13 4.87 12.36
CA LEU A 107 -0.69 4.43 11.09
C LEU A 107 -2.03 3.69 11.25
N GLY A 108 -2.34 3.21 12.45
CA GLY A 108 -3.49 2.33 12.67
C GLY A 108 -3.31 0.95 11.99
N SER A 109 -4.37 0.16 11.94
CA SER A 109 -4.36 -1.19 11.35
C SER A 109 -4.87 -1.24 9.91
N SER A 110 -5.58 -0.21 9.45
CA SER A 110 -6.23 -0.19 8.15
C SER A 110 -5.45 0.52 7.04
N PRO A 111 -4.72 1.64 7.27
CA PRO A 111 -4.01 2.31 6.19
C PRO A 111 -3.03 1.42 5.47
N ARG A 112 -2.99 1.55 4.15
CA ARG A 112 -2.09 0.82 3.25
C ARG A 112 -1.33 1.75 2.32
N SER A 113 -1.66 3.05 2.30
CA SER A 113 -0.99 4.04 1.49
C SER A 113 -1.19 5.45 2.04
N ILE A 114 -0.16 6.28 1.90
CA ILE A 114 -0.20 7.72 2.14
C ILE A 114 0.30 8.41 0.87
N CYS A 115 -0.49 9.33 0.35
CA CYS A 115 -0.16 10.09 -0.86
C CYS A 115 -0.08 11.57 -0.54
N GLY A 116 0.95 12.24 -1.06
CA GLY A 116 1.08 13.68 -1.08
C GLY A 116 0.81 14.22 -2.49
N THR A 117 -0.02 15.26 -2.60
CA THR A 117 -0.26 15.97 -3.86
C THR A 117 0.32 17.38 -3.76
N TYR A 118 1.31 17.67 -4.60
CA TYR A 118 1.98 18.95 -4.72
C TYR A 118 1.89 19.47 -6.15
N ASN A 119 1.36 20.68 -6.34
CA ASN A 119 1.15 21.28 -7.67
C ASN A 119 0.43 20.34 -8.67
N GLY A 120 -0.58 19.63 -8.21
CA GLY A 120 -1.36 18.68 -9.04
C GLY A 120 -0.67 17.36 -9.35
N ASN A 121 0.58 17.15 -8.92
CA ASN A 121 1.31 15.91 -9.06
C ASN A 121 1.24 15.10 -7.77
N GLN A 122 1.04 13.79 -7.90
CA GLN A 122 0.90 12.90 -6.76
C GLN A 122 2.14 12.02 -6.58
N CYS A 123 2.56 11.84 -5.33
CA CYS A 123 3.48 10.80 -4.91
C CYS A 123 2.87 10.03 -3.74
N CYS A 124 2.95 8.70 -3.79
CA CYS A 124 2.40 7.81 -2.79
C CYS A 124 3.48 6.89 -2.22
N VAL A 125 3.43 6.65 -0.93
CA VAL A 125 4.11 5.57 -0.24
C VAL A 125 3.06 4.54 0.14
N SER A 126 3.19 3.31 -0.35
CA SER A 126 2.30 2.19 -0.07
C SER A 126 3.07 0.99 0.46
N TRP A 127 2.39 0.08 1.17
CA TRP A 127 3.01 -1.12 1.73
C TRP A 127 2.12 -2.34 1.59
N HIS A 128 2.77 -3.50 1.49
CA HIS A 128 2.09 -4.74 1.08
C HIS A 128 1.24 -5.38 2.17
N THR A 129 1.69 -5.37 3.42
CA THR A 129 1.04 -6.08 4.54
C THR A 129 0.54 -5.10 5.60
N VAL A 130 -0.53 -5.44 6.30
CA VAL A 130 -0.97 -4.70 7.49
C VAL A 130 0.18 -4.59 8.49
N VAL A 131 0.45 -3.37 8.97
CA VAL A 131 1.49 -3.08 9.95
C VAL A 131 0.86 -2.74 11.30
N SER A 132 1.59 -3.02 12.38
CA SER A 132 1.15 -2.71 13.74
C SER A 132 2.21 -1.93 14.49
N GLY A 133 1.78 -1.02 15.38
CA GLY A 133 2.69 -0.20 16.18
C GLY A 133 3.60 0.70 15.37
N ALA A 134 3.19 1.06 14.16
CA ALA A 134 3.92 1.91 13.26
C ALA A 134 3.42 3.36 13.33
N THR A 135 4.33 4.30 13.15
CA THR A 135 4.03 5.73 12.97
C THR A 135 4.27 6.12 11.52
N ARG A 136 3.80 7.29 11.11
CA ARG A 136 4.06 7.83 9.77
C ARG A 136 5.57 7.98 9.53
N ASP A 137 6.36 8.37 10.54
CA ASP A 137 7.82 8.42 10.46
C ASP A 137 8.47 7.08 10.12
N SER A 138 7.85 5.95 10.52
CA SER A 138 8.36 4.61 10.20
C SER A 138 8.48 4.33 8.70
N LEU A 139 7.75 5.08 7.86
CA LEU A 139 7.79 4.97 6.40
C LEU A 139 8.97 5.73 5.77
N THR A 140 9.57 6.68 6.50
CA THR A 140 10.52 7.66 5.96
C THR A 140 11.80 7.02 5.43
N SER A 141 12.33 6.02 6.14
CA SER A 141 13.63 5.40 5.77
C SER A 141 13.59 4.75 4.39
N ALA A 142 12.59 3.92 4.12
CA ALA A 142 12.46 3.26 2.82
C ALA A 142 12.02 4.25 1.72
N ALA A 143 11.18 5.24 2.06
CA ALA A 143 10.81 6.31 1.13
C ALA A 143 12.03 7.13 0.70
N GLN A 144 12.90 7.51 1.64
CA GLN A 144 14.15 8.21 1.34
C GLN A 144 15.09 7.36 0.46
N LYS A 145 15.23 6.06 0.79
CA LYS A 145 16.02 5.13 -0.03
C LYS A 145 15.52 5.04 -1.47
N SER A 146 14.20 5.00 -1.66
CA SER A 146 13.56 5.04 -2.99
C SER A 146 13.87 6.33 -3.73
N TYR A 147 13.71 7.45 -3.05
CA TYR A 147 13.96 8.79 -3.59
C TYR A 147 15.40 8.98 -4.03
N ASP A 148 16.37 8.54 -3.22
CA ASP A 148 17.81 8.72 -3.49
C ASP A 148 18.32 7.70 -4.51
N GLY A 149 17.82 6.47 -4.48
CA GLY A 149 18.31 5.37 -5.29
C GLY A 149 17.74 5.31 -6.70
N CYS A 150 16.48 5.72 -6.90
CA CYS A 150 15.87 5.70 -8.23
C CYS A 150 16.07 7.04 -8.93
N GLN A 151 17.13 7.10 -9.74
CA GLN A 151 17.54 8.28 -10.52
C GLN A 151 16.76 8.31 -11.84
N GLY A 152 16.06 9.41 -12.13
CA GLY A 152 15.30 9.57 -13.38
C GLY A 152 14.42 10.82 -13.34
N THR A 153 13.48 10.92 -14.29
CA THR A 153 12.51 12.02 -14.36
C THR A 153 11.46 11.96 -13.24
N GLY A 154 11.34 10.81 -12.57
CA GLY A 154 10.42 10.59 -11.45
C GLY A 154 10.85 9.42 -10.60
N VAL A 155 10.07 9.12 -9.56
CA VAL A 155 10.32 8.02 -8.63
C VAL A 155 9.27 6.94 -8.78
N SER A 156 9.70 5.73 -9.10
CA SER A 156 8.89 4.51 -9.00
C SER A 156 9.79 3.39 -8.50
N SER A 157 9.41 2.76 -7.39
CA SER A 157 10.30 1.84 -6.71
C SER A 157 9.58 0.89 -5.78
N LYS A 158 10.29 -0.19 -5.44
CA LYS A 158 9.96 -1.10 -4.35
C LYS A 158 11.20 -1.34 -3.50
N VAL A 159 11.07 -1.15 -2.19
CA VAL A 159 12.05 -1.58 -1.18
C VAL A 159 11.52 -2.85 -0.54
N HIS A 160 12.25 -3.94 -0.70
CA HIS A 160 11.90 -5.24 -0.16
C HIS A 160 12.26 -5.35 1.32
N ASP A 161 11.47 -6.13 2.05
CA ASP A 161 11.75 -6.51 3.45
C ASP A 161 12.10 -5.31 4.35
N THR A 162 11.44 -4.17 4.18
CA THR A 162 11.67 -3.02 5.06
C THR A 162 10.92 -3.19 6.38
N LEU A 163 11.48 -2.64 7.45
CA LEU A 163 10.83 -2.64 8.76
C LEU A 163 9.94 -1.41 8.91
N ILE A 164 8.62 -1.65 9.03
CA ILE A 164 7.63 -0.63 9.33
C ILE A 164 7.01 -0.95 10.70
N GLY A 165 7.29 -0.15 11.71
CA GLY A 165 6.93 -0.48 13.09
C GLY A 165 7.57 -1.79 13.55
N ALA A 166 6.77 -2.83 13.80
CA ALA A 166 7.23 -4.16 14.17
C ALA A 166 7.14 -5.19 13.03
N THR A 167 6.79 -4.78 11.81
CA THR A 167 6.46 -5.68 10.68
C THR A 167 7.46 -5.52 9.54
N CYS A 168 8.00 -6.64 9.05
CA CYS A 168 8.77 -6.67 7.80
C CYS A 168 7.80 -6.78 6.62
N THR A 169 7.90 -5.85 5.68
CA THR A 169 7.01 -5.79 4.50
C THR A 169 7.70 -5.06 3.35
N ASP A 170 7.18 -5.20 2.14
CA ASP A 170 7.61 -4.39 1.01
C ASP A 170 6.96 -3.01 1.08
N GLN A 171 7.73 -1.98 0.76
CA GLN A 171 7.25 -0.60 0.63
C GLN A 171 7.52 -0.09 -0.77
N CYS A 172 6.51 0.48 -1.40
CA CYS A 172 6.59 1.07 -2.73
C CYS A 172 6.47 2.59 -2.68
N MET A 173 7.08 3.26 -3.67
CA MET A 173 6.88 4.66 -3.95
C MET A 173 6.52 4.85 -5.42
N SER A 174 5.39 5.51 -5.71
CA SER A 174 4.90 5.71 -7.08
C SER A 174 3.86 6.84 -7.13
N ASN A 175 3.29 7.11 -8.31
CA ASN A 175 2.23 8.12 -8.48
C ASN A 175 0.81 7.60 -8.17
N ARG A 176 0.68 6.42 -7.57
CA ARG A 176 -0.63 5.81 -7.26
C ARG A 176 -0.65 5.19 -5.87
N ALA A 177 -1.83 5.18 -5.24
CA ALA A 177 -2.03 4.62 -3.90
C ALA A 177 -1.89 3.09 -3.86
N THR A 178 -2.09 2.41 -4.98
CA THR A 178 -2.02 0.95 -5.12
C THR A 178 -0.74 0.58 -5.85
N GLY A 179 0.37 0.50 -5.18
CA GLY A 179 1.67 0.28 -5.81
C GLY A 179 2.42 -0.96 -5.34
N CYS A 180 2.18 -1.34 -4.15
CA CYS A 180 2.66 -2.56 -3.59
C CYS A 180 1.56 -3.61 -3.57
#